data_335106b672326549df7494bb5f70f53a
#
_entry.id   335106b672326549df7494bb5f70f53a
#
_cell.length_a   1.000
_cell.length_b   1.000
_cell.length_c   1.000
_cell.angle_alpha   90.00
_cell.angle_beta   90.00
_cell.angle_gamma   90.00
#
_symmetry.space_group_name_H-M   'P 1'
#
loop_
_entity.id
_entity.type
_entity.pdbx_description
1 polymer ?
#
loop_
_entity_poly.entity_id
_entity_poly.type
_entity_poly.pdbx_seq_one_letter_code
_entity_poly.pdbx_strand_id
1 'polypeptide(L)'
;MDAKQYEKYVKEKTPTHNLFLNMLGAFVSGGAICALGQVILNVCKNMGLDKEISGSWTSLILVLLSVILTGFNIYPKLAKWGGAGTLVPITGFANSVAAPAIEYQKEGQVFGIGCKIFIIAGPVILYGVLTSSVGIDLLLFAYMGDCVMEQIVGKQSIQFQQAAHILSGAAIVGKKEGDGPLGKYFDKIGEEEGLFGCTSWEEAESNLQKEAVSMAIEKAGIEKWQLRMIYAGDLLAQTIASSFGIMGFDTPIYGLYGACSTMGEALSLSAMAVSGGYAPYVAAVTSSHFGSAEKEFRFPLGYGNQRPLSATWTVTGSGACILGTKGGKARIAGITTGKIVDYGFKDSLNMGACMAPAACDTIYQNLMDFNRLPEDYDRIITGDLGEVGQRILFDLMKEKGFDIEKQHMDCGIEIFDSNTQDTHAGGSGCGCAAVTFVSYILPKIEKGEWKRILFVPTGALLSKVSFNEGKSVPGIAQAVVIEHC
;
A
#
# COMPACT_ATOMS: atom_id res chain seq x y z
N MET A 1 -21.95 11.78 -6.89
CA MET A 1 -21.07 11.78 -8.10
C MET A 1 -21.16 10.40 -8.73
N ASP A 2 -21.39 10.30 -10.03
CA ASP A 2 -21.36 9.00 -10.73
C ASP A 2 -19.92 8.60 -11.07
N ALA A 3 -19.70 7.32 -11.48
CA ALA A 3 -18.36 6.80 -11.76
C ALA A 3 -17.59 7.60 -12.84
N LYS A 4 -18.28 8.08 -13.88
CA LYS A 4 -17.65 8.87 -14.96
C LYS A 4 -17.29 10.28 -14.50
N GLN A 5 -18.14 10.90 -13.69
CA GLN A 5 -17.88 12.20 -13.09
C GLN A 5 -16.71 12.12 -12.12
N TYR A 6 -16.64 11.06 -11.31
CA TYR A 6 -15.53 10.84 -10.39
C TYR A 6 -14.20 10.58 -11.13
N GLU A 7 -14.21 9.77 -12.18
CA GLU A 7 -13.01 9.55 -13.00
C GLU A 7 -12.47 10.84 -13.62
N LYS A 8 -13.37 11.69 -14.15
CA LYS A 8 -12.97 13.00 -14.71
C LYS A 8 -12.39 13.90 -13.63
N TYR A 9 -13.05 13.98 -12.49
CA TYR A 9 -12.60 14.75 -11.34
C TYR A 9 -11.21 14.31 -10.84
N VAL A 10 -10.99 12.99 -10.70
CA VAL A 10 -9.68 12.44 -10.33
C VAL A 10 -8.61 12.84 -11.35
N LYS A 11 -8.90 12.74 -12.66
CA LYS A 11 -7.94 13.17 -13.70
C LYS A 11 -7.55 14.63 -13.58
N GLU A 12 -8.46 15.52 -13.17
CA GLU A 12 -8.17 16.95 -12.95
C GLU A 12 -7.30 17.19 -11.70
N LYS A 13 -7.41 16.33 -10.66
CA LYS A 13 -6.65 16.46 -9.40
C LYS A 13 -5.32 15.69 -9.42
N THR A 14 -5.16 14.75 -10.34
CA THR A 14 -3.97 13.91 -10.41
C THR A 14 -2.83 14.65 -11.13
N PRO A 15 -1.67 14.84 -10.51
CA PRO A 15 -0.51 15.41 -11.17
C PRO A 15 -0.03 14.50 -12.30
N THR A 16 0.37 15.08 -13.41
CA THR A 16 0.86 14.36 -14.58
C THR A 16 2.26 14.79 -14.94
N HIS A 17 3.03 13.87 -15.49
CA HIS A 17 4.35 14.19 -16.05
C HIS A 17 4.24 15.18 -17.22
N ASN A 18 5.29 15.96 -17.42
CA ASN A 18 5.37 16.87 -18.58
C ASN A 18 5.42 16.04 -19.87
N LEU A 19 4.32 16.07 -20.64
CA LEU A 19 4.15 15.28 -21.85
C LEU A 19 5.26 15.53 -22.87
N PHE A 20 5.66 16.79 -23.05
CA PHE A 20 6.69 17.16 -24.02
C PHE A 20 8.07 16.58 -23.65
N LEU A 21 8.47 16.68 -22.39
CA LEU A 21 9.73 16.12 -21.90
C LEU A 21 9.73 14.59 -21.98
N ASN A 22 8.62 13.95 -21.67
CA ASN A 22 8.49 12.50 -21.80
C ASN A 22 8.52 12.04 -23.27
N MET A 23 7.87 12.77 -24.17
CA MET A 23 7.95 12.49 -25.61
C MET A 23 9.37 12.64 -26.13
N LEU A 24 10.10 13.69 -25.70
CA LEU A 24 11.49 13.89 -26.07
C LEU A 24 12.38 12.77 -25.54
N GLY A 25 12.23 12.40 -24.26
CA GLY A 25 12.92 11.27 -23.65
C GLY A 25 12.67 9.96 -24.40
N ALA A 26 11.42 9.68 -24.73
CA ALA A 26 11.03 8.49 -25.48
C ALA A 26 11.60 8.50 -26.92
N PHE A 27 11.57 9.63 -27.58
CA PHE A 27 12.14 9.77 -28.93
C PHE A 27 13.66 9.55 -28.94
N VAL A 28 14.38 10.16 -28.01
CA VAL A 28 15.84 10.03 -27.94
C VAL A 28 16.26 8.61 -27.56
N SER A 29 15.61 8.01 -26.55
CA SER A 29 15.96 6.65 -26.11
C SER A 29 15.57 5.59 -27.13
N GLY A 30 14.36 5.66 -27.69
CA GLY A 30 13.91 4.77 -28.75
C GLY A 30 14.75 4.92 -30.03
N GLY A 31 15.06 6.16 -30.40
CA GLY A 31 15.93 6.47 -31.54
C GLY A 31 17.35 5.91 -31.36
N ALA A 32 17.91 6.00 -30.15
CA ALA A 32 19.22 5.42 -29.83
C ALA A 32 19.21 3.87 -29.95
N ILE A 33 18.15 3.21 -29.46
CA ILE A 33 17.99 1.76 -29.61
C ILE A 33 17.84 1.36 -31.08
N CYS A 34 17.06 2.12 -31.85
CA CYS A 34 16.91 1.88 -33.30
C CYS A 34 18.23 2.10 -34.05
N ALA A 35 18.98 3.16 -33.75
CA ALA A 35 20.27 3.42 -34.34
C ALA A 35 21.26 2.29 -34.03
N LEU A 36 21.30 1.82 -32.78
CA LEU A 36 22.13 0.67 -32.39
C LEU A 36 21.72 -0.60 -33.16
N GLY A 37 20.43 -0.86 -33.29
CA GLY A 37 19.90 -1.98 -34.07
C GLY A 37 20.32 -1.86 -35.55
N GLN A 38 20.28 -0.65 -36.13
CA GLN A 38 20.70 -0.45 -37.51
C GLN A 38 22.21 -0.68 -37.69
N VAL A 39 23.05 -0.28 -36.73
CA VAL A 39 24.49 -0.55 -36.76
C VAL A 39 24.73 -2.06 -36.74
N ILE A 40 24.08 -2.79 -35.83
CA ILE A 40 24.21 -4.25 -35.75
C ILE A 40 23.76 -4.91 -37.06
N LEU A 41 22.63 -4.50 -37.59
CA LEU A 41 22.09 -4.98 -38.86
C LEU A 41 23.08 -4.78 -40.01
N ASN A 42 23.71 -3.60 -40.10
CA ASN A 42 24.70 -3.29 -41.11
C ASN A 42 25.95 -4.16 -40.96
N VAL A 43 26.43 -4.37 -39.72
CA VAL A 43 27.54 -5.29 -39.46
C VAL A 43 27.23 -6.71 -39.93
N CYS A 44 26.07 -7.25 -39.56
CA CYS A 44 25.63 -8.58 -39.99
C CYS A 44 25.57 -8.72 -41.52
N LYS A 45 25.02 -7.70 -42.22
CA LYS A 45 25.01 -7.66 -43.68
C LYS A 45 26.43 -7.61 -44.29
N ASN A 46 27.31 -6.83 -43.71
CA ASN A 46 28.70 -6.74 -44.17
C ASN A 46 29.50 -8.05 -43.96
N MET A 47 29.03 -8.90 -43.01
CA MET A 47 29.54 -10.27 -42.80
C MET A 47 28.96 -11.28 -43.82
N GLY A 48 28.15 -10.85 -44.78
CA GLY A 48 27.60 -11.69 -45.83
C GLY A 48 26.32 -12.42 -45.45
N LEU A 49 25.66 -12.06 -44.33
CA LEU A 49 24.40 -12.66 -43.95
C LEU A 49 23.23 -12.05 -44.75
N ASP A 50 22.27 -12.86 -45.12
CA ASP A 50 21.07 -12.37 -45.80
C ASP A 50 20.21 -11.48 -44.92
N LYS A 51 19.17 -10.86 -45.51
CA LYS A 51 18.33 -9.88 -44.82
C LYS A 51 17.56 -10.46 -43.64
N GLU A 52 17.05 -11.68 -43.76
CA GLU A 52 16.23 -12.33 -42.72
C GLU A 52 17.12 -12.77 -41.55
N ILE A 53 18.24 -13.41 -41.86
CA ILE A 53 19.24 -13.83 -40.87
C ILE A 53 19.84 -12.65 -40.16
N SER A 54 20.18 -11.54 -40.87
CA SER A 54 20.68 -10.31 -40.29
C SER A 54 19.64 -9.66 -39.34
N GLY A 55 18.36 -9.71 -39.65
CA GLY A 55 17.27 -9.23 -38.78
C GLY A 55 17.16 -10.06 -37.50
N SER A 56 17.23 -11.38 -37.63
CA SER A 56 17.19 -12.31 -36.51
C SER A 56 18.36 -12.12 -35.54
N TRP A 57 19.58 -12.01 -36.07
CA TRP A 57 20.78 -11.70 -35.26
C TRP A 57 20.71 -10.34 -34.59
N THR A 58 20.20 -9.33 -35.27
CA THR A 58 20.00 -7.99 -34.67
C THR A 58 19.05 -8.05 -33.48
N SER A 59 17.96 -8.78 -33.60
CA SER A 59 16.99 -8.97 -32.52
C SER A 59 17.60 -9.73 -31.34
N LEU A 60 18.34 -10.82 -31.62
CA LEU A 60 19.03 -11.63 -30.61
C LEU A 60 20.06 -10.81 -29.82
N ILE A 61 20.87 -10.02 -30.49
CA ILE A 61 21.91 -9.18 -29.86
C ILE A 61 21.26 -8.09 -29.01
N LEU A 62 20.20 -7.44 -29.49
CA LEU A 62 19.46 -6.43 -28.71
C LEU A 62 18.80 -7.03 -27.47
N VAL A 63 18.20 -8.22 -27.58
CA VAL A 63 17.65 -8.97 -26.45
C VAL A 63 18.75 -9.31 -25.44
N LEU A 64 19.88 -9.85 -25.89
CA LEU A 64 20.99 -10.20 -25.01
C LEU A 64 21.54 -8.97 -24.27
N LEU A 65 21.74 -7.85 -24.96
CA LEU A 65 22.19 -6.58 -24.35
C LEU A 65 21.20 -6.11 -23.28
N SER A 66 19.90 -6.17 -23.56
CA SER A 66 18.87 -5.78 -22.60
C SER A 66 18.88 -6.68 -21.36
N VAL A 67 19.01 -8.01 -21.53
CA VAL A 67 19.10 -8.96 -20.41
C VAL A 67 20.32 -8.66 -19.54
N ILE A 68 21.50 -8.43 -20.16
CA ILE A 68 22.73 -8.06 -19.44
C ILE A 68 22.54 -6.75 -18.65
N LEU A 69 22.02 -5.71 -19.30
CA LEU A 69 21.76 -4.42 -18.65
C LEU A 69 20.73 -4.51 -17.52
N THR A 70 19.76 -5.41 -17.65
CA THR A 70 18.79 -5.72 -16.59
C THR A 70 19.47 -6.39 -15.41
N GLY A 71 20.32 -7.39 -15.68
CA GLY A 71 21.09 -8.10 -14.64
C GLY A 71 22.01 -7.20 -13.82
N PHE A 72 22.57 -6.15 -14.44
CA PHE A 72 23.37 -5.14 -13.75
C PHE A 72 22.55 -3.97 -13.16
N ASN A 73 21.22 -4.04 -13.17
CA ASN A 73 20.32 -2.98 -12.71
C ASN A 73 20.57 -1.60 -13.40
N ILE A 74 21.02 -1.64 -14.68
CA ILE A 74 21.23 -0.44 -15.51
C ILE A 74 19.97 -0.11 -16.31
N TYR A 75 19.30 -1.12 -16.86
CA TYR A 75 18.11 -0.94 -17.71
C TYR A 75 16.97 -0.20 -16.99
N PRO A 76 16.63 -0.49 -15.73
CA PRO A 76 15.61 0.25 -14.99
C PRO A 76 15.92 1.75 -14.85
N LYS A 77 17.21 2.11 -14.69
CA LYS A 77 17.65 3.52 -14.61
C LYS A 77 17.46 4.25 -15.94
N LEU A 78 17.78 3.58 -17.05
CA LEU A 78 17.54 4.12 -18.39
C LEU A 78 16.03 4.28 -18.68
N ALA A 79 15.24 3.34 -18.24
CA ALA A 79 13.80 3.34 -18.44
C ALA A 79 13.07 4.45 -17.67
N LYS A 80 13.55 4.84 -16.49
CA LYS A 80 13.02 6.00 -15.75
C LYS A 80 13.08 7.28 -16.58
N TRP A 81 14.13 7.47 -17.36
CA TRP A 81 14.28 8.65 -18.21
C TRP A 81 13.64 8.46 -19.59
N GLY A 82 13.81 7.27 -20.18
CA GLY A 82 13.41 6.98 -21.56
C GLY A 82 11.92 6.67 -21.75
N GLY A 83 11.21 6.32 -20.67
CA GLY A 83 9.76 6.02 -20.72
C GLY A 83 9.40 5.02 -21.84
N ALA A 84 8.43 5.36 -22.68
CA ALA A 84 7.97 4.50 -23.78
C ALA A 84 9.07 4.14 -24.78
N GLY A 85 10.09 4.97 -24.95
CA GLY A 85 11.20 4.72 -25.89
C GLY A 85 12.08 3.52 -25.50
N THR A 86 12.09 3.15 -24.21
CA THR A 86 12.77 1.95 -23.72
C THR A 86 11.81 0.76 -23.52
N LEU A 87 10.54 1.03 -23.32
CA LEU A 87 9.52 0.02 -23.04
C LEU A 87 9.02 -0.69 -24.31
N VAL A 88 8.77 0.06 -25.37
CA VAL A 88 8.15 -0.44 -26.61
C VAL A 88 9.09 -1.30 -27.47
N PRO A 89 10.39 -0.99 -27.62
CA PRO A 89 11.30 -1.82 -28.40
C PRO A 89 11.48 -3.23 -27.81
N ILE A 90 12.02 -4.15 -28.62
CA ILE A 90 12.28 -5.54 -28.23
C ILE A 90 13.15 -5.66 -26.95
N THR A 91 13.96 -4.65 -26.68
CA THR A 91 14.74 -4.54 -25.44
C THR A 91 13.87 -4.38 -24.20
N GLY A 92 12.75 -3.65 -24.30
CA GLY A 92 11.76 -3.53 -23.23
C GLY A 92 11.03 -4.85 -22.97
N PHE A 93 10.68 -5.57 -24.03
CA PHE A 93 10.11 -6.93 -23.91
C PHE A 93 11.11 -7.88 -23.23
N ALA A 94 12.39 -7.86 -23.64
CA ALA A 94 13.42 -8.66 -22.98
C ALA A 94 13.59 -8.32 -21.49
N ASN A 95 13.55 -7.05 -21.13
CA ASN A 95 13.53 -6.61 -19.72
C ASN A 95 12.31 -7.15 -18.97
N SER A 96 11.12 -7.15 -19.59
CA SER A 96 9.88 -7.62 -18.96
C SER A 96 9.89 -9.13 -18.63
N VAL A 97 10.77 -9.88 -19.29
CA VAL A 97 11.02 -11.31 -19.01
C VAL A 97 12.17 -11.49 -18.03
N ALA A 98 13.30 -10.78 -18.26
CA ALA A 98 14.52 -10.93 -17.47
C ALA A 98 14.37 -10.43 -16.02
N ALA A 99 13.67 -9.32 -15.81
CA ALA A 99 13.49 -8.77 -14.46
C ALA A 99 12.76 -9.75 -13.53
N PRO A 100 11.59 -10.32 -13.90
CA PRO A 100 10.95 -11.34 -13.08
C PRO A 100 11.81 -12.59 -12.89
N ALA A 101 12.55 -13.01 -13.92
CA ALA A 101 13.42 -14.19 -13.80
C ALA A 101 14.49 -14.00 -12.72
N ILE A 102 15.04 -12.80 -12.59
CA ILE A 102 16.03 -12.47 -11.57
C ILE A 102 15.39 -12.36 -10.18
N GLU A 103 14.28 -11.63 -10.07
CA GLU A 103 13.63 -11.33 -8.79
C GLU A 103 13.01 -12.56 -8.13
N TYR A 104 12.41 -13.44 -8.94
CA TYR A 104 11.71 -14.63 -8.44
C TYR A 104 12.58 -15.89 -8.46
N GLN A 105 13.90 -15.75 -8.62
CA GLN A 105 14.82 -16.90 -8.66
C GLN A 105 14.79 -17.72 -7.39
N LYS A 106 14.65 -17.09 -6.23
CA LYS A 106 14.60 -17.77 -4.92
C LYS A 106 13.28 -18.53 -4.68
N GLU A 107 12.23 -18.21 -5.41
CA GLU A 107 10.91 -18.87 -5.33
C GLU A 107 10.83 -20.16 -6.17
N GLY A 108 11.93 -20.54 -6.80
CA GLY A 108 12.06 -21.78 -7.59
C GLY A 108 11.73 -21.59 -9.07
N GLN A 109 12.09 -22.62 -9.86
CA GLN A 109 12.04 -22.51 -11.33
C GLN A 109 10.62 -22.55 -11.90
N VAL A 110 9.69 -23.30 -11.31
CA VAL A 110 8.34 -23.51 -11.87
C VAL A 110 7.38 -22.42 -11.37
N PHE A 111 7.18 -22.33 -10.07
CA PHE A 111 6.21 -21.40 -9.47
C PHE A 111 6.77 -19.98 -9.28
N GLY A 112 8.08 -19.83 -9.13
CA GLY A 112 8.78 -18.56 -9.15
C GLY A 112 9.00 -18.08 -10.58
N ILE A 113 10.14 -18.38 -11.18
CA ILE A 113 10.56 -17.88 -12.50
C ILE A 113 9.51 -18.17 -13.57
N GLY A 114 9.10 -19.45 -13.73
CA GLY A 114 8.23 -19.89 -14.82
C GLY A 114 6.87 -19.18 -14.86
N CYS A 115 6.22 -19.03 -13.71
CA CYS A 115 4.93 -18.33 -13.64
C CYS A 115 5.08 -16.80 -13.77
N LYS A 116 6.16 -16.24 -13.21
CA LYS A 116 6.29 -14.78 -13.05
C LYS A 116 6.87 -14.07 -14.28
N ILE A 117 7.65 -14.73 -15.13
CA ILE A 117 8.14 -14.13 -16.39
C ILE A 117 7.01 -13.73 -17.34
N PHE A 118 5.82 -14.33 -17.21
CA PHE A 118 4.65 -14.00 -18.03
C PHE A 118 3.74 -12.92 -17.42
N ILE A 119 4.04 -12.39 -16.24
CA ILE A 119 3.19 -11.34 -15.61
C ILE A 119 3.05 -10.11 -16.50
N ILE A 120 4.11 -9.69 -17.16
CA ILE A 120 4.11 -8.55 -18.08
C ILE A 120 4.13 -9.04 -19.53
N ALA A 121 5.00 -9.98 -19.87
CA ALA A 121 5.13 -10.52 -21.22
C ALA A 121 3.87 -11.30 -21.66
N GLY A 122 3.19 -12.00 -20.72
CA GLY A 122 1.98 -12.77 -21.00
C GLY A 122 0.82 -11.94 -21.58
N PRO A 123 0.40 -10.85 -20.92
CA PRO A 123 -0.60 -9.93 -21.47
C PRO A 123 -0.23 -9.39 -22.86
N VAL A 124 1.03 -9.03 -23.09
CA VAL A 124 1.49 -8.54 -24.41
C VAL A 124 1.31 -9.61 -25.48
N ILE A 125 1.68 -10.86 -25.19
CA ILE A 125 1.46 -11.99 -26.10
C ILE A 125 -0.04 -12.29 -26.25
N LEU A 126 -0.79 -12.31 -25.12
CA LEU A 126 -2.21 -12.65 -25.11
C LEU A 126 -3.04 -11.61 -25.86
N TYR A 127 -2.80 -10.31 -25.65
CA TYR A 127 -3.50 -9.27 -26.40
C TYR A 127 -3.16 -9.30 -27.90
N GLY A 128 -1.95 -9.72 -28.25
CA GLY A 128 -1.59 -10.00 -29.64
C GLY A 128 -2.40 -11.16 -30.24
N VAL A 129 -2.76 -12.15 -29.43
CA VAL A 129 -3.57 -13.33 -29.84
C VAL A 129 -5.07 -13.04 -29.72
N LEU A 130 -5.51 -12.36 -28.62
CA LEU A 130 -6.93 -12.16 -28.28
C LEU A 130 -7.61 -10.96 -28.95
N THR A 131 -6.91 -10.07 -29.65
CA THR A 131 -7.57 -9.19 -30.61
C THR A 131 -8.36 -9.99 -31.67
N SER A 132 -8.34 -11.31 -31.53
CA SER A 132 -9.02 -12.28 -32.36
C SER A 132 -10.27 -12.95 -31.75
N SER A 133 -10.65 -12.72 -30.48
CA SER A 133 -11.88 -13.37 -29.90
C SER A 133 -12.39 -12.73 -28.59
N VAL A 134 -13.68 -12.72 -28.37
CA VAL A 134 -14.47 -11.88 -27.42
C VAL A 134 -15.31 -12.69 -26.41
N GLY A 135 -15.52 -12.25 -25.11
CA GLY A 135 -16.83 -12.00 -24.45
C GLY A 135 -17.39 -12.70 -23.19
N ILE A 136 -17.85 -11.99 -22.19
CA ILE A 136 -19.13 -11.95 -21.40
C ILE A 136 -19.40 -12.63 -20.02
N ASP A 137 -19.85 -11.82 -19.00
CA ASP A 137 -20.96 -11.72 -17.97
C ASP A 137 -21.12 -12.66 -16.74
N LEU A 138 -21.73 -12.32 -15.58
CA LEU A 138 -22.58 -11.40 -14.79
C LEU A 138 -23.15 -12.00 -13.44
N LEU A 139 -23.31 -11.21 -12.33
CA LEU A 139 -24.39 -11.09 -11.26
C LEU A 139 -24.57 -12.08 -10.06
N LEU A 140 -24.95 -11.73 -8.80
CA LEU A 140 -25.89 -10.89 -8.04
C LEU A 140 -26.12 -11.30 -6.54
N PHE A 141 -26.34 -10.33 -5.58
CA PHE A 141 -27.30 -10.13 -4.43
C PHE A 141 -27.23 -10.90 -3.08
N ALA A 142 -27.41 -10.34 -1.94
CA ALA A 142 -27.99 -9.43 -0.92
C ALA A 142 -28.73 -10.16 0.28
N TYR A 143 -28.71 -9.66 1.55
CA TYR A 143 -29.79 -9.25 2.47
C TYR A 143 -29.51 -9.29 3.99
N MET A 144 -30.26 -8.53 4.81
CA MET A 144 -30.12 -7.85 6.10
C MET A 144 -30.71 -8.54 7.38
N GLY A 145 -30.46 -7.95 8.58
CA GLY A 145 -31.24 -8.08 9.81
C GLY A 145 -30.67 -7.45 11.10
N ASP A 146 -31.44 -6.69 11.85
CA ASP A 146 -31.09 -5.84 13.01
C ASP A 146 -31.22 -6.50 14.40
N CYS A 147 -30.37 -6.06 15.37
CA CYS A 147 -30.60 -6.13 16.80
C CYS A 147 -29.84 -5.02 17.54
N VAL A 148 -30.46 -4.33 18.50
CA VAL A 148 -29.97 -3.06 19.11
C VAL A 148 -29.26 -3.34 20.44
N MET A 149 -28.08 -2.70 20.65
CA MET A 149 -27.34 -2.67 21.92
C MET A 149 -26.96 -1.22 22.32
N GLU A 150 -26.86 -0.93 23.62
CA GLU A 150 -26.62 0.39 24.23
C GLU A 150 -25.32 1.13 23.79
N GLN A 151 -24.38 0.43 23.13
CA GLN A 151 -23.13 1.01 22.65
C GLN A 151 -23.20 1.47 21.18
N ILE A 152 -24.28 1.16 20.49
CA ILE A 152 -24.45 1.56 19.09
C ILE A 152 -24.78 3.06 19.04
N VAL A 153 -24.05 3.79 18.21
CA VAL A 153 -24.25 5.21 17.99
C VAL A 153 -24.47 5.45 16.49
N GLY A 154 -25.62 5.98 16.13
CA GLY A 154 -25.96 6.25 14.74
C GLY A 154 -26.02 4.99 13.88
N LYS A 155 -25.40 5.04 12.69
CA LYS A 155 -25.51 3.97 11.67
C LYS A 155 -24.34 2.99 11.64
N GLN A 156 -23.12 3.46 11.90
CA GLN A 156 -21.88 2.69 11.71
C GLN A 156 -20.94 2.74 12.91
N SER A 157 -21.31 3.53 13.95
CA SER A 157 -20.41 3.82 15.05
C SER A 157 -20.76 3.07 16.33
N ILE A 158 -19.73 2.85 17.13
CA ILE A 158 -19.82 2.28 18.47
C ILE A 158 -19.09 3.24 19.42
N GLN A 159 -19.73 3.60 20.53
CA GLN A 159 -19.11 4.30 21.64
C GLN A 159 -18.91 3.35 22.80
N PHE A 160 -17.68 3.13 23.19
CA PHE A 160 -17.38 2.18 24.27
C PHE A 160 -17.71 2.76 25.64
N GLN A 161 -18.51 2.06 26.42
CA GLN A 161 -18.78 2.42 27.82
C GLN A 161 -17.54 2.24 28.69
N GLN A 162 -16.74 1.20 28.42
CA GLN A 162 -15.43 0.97 28.98
C GLN A 162 -14.41 1.03 27.86
N ALA A 163 -13.76 2.17 27.71
CA ALA A 163 -12.79 2.37 26.65
C ALA A 163 -11.56 1.45 26.80
N ALA A 164 -11.08 0.91 25.70
CA ALA A 164 -9.83 0.16 25.68
C ALA A 164 -8.63 1.13 25.74
N HIS A 165 -7.72 0.88 26.68
CA HIS A 165 -6.51 1.68 26.84
C HIS A 165 -5.38 1.16 25.96
N ILE A 166 -4.61 2.05 25.35
CA ILE A 166 -3.38 1.73 24.63
C ILE A 166 -2.23 1.82 25.63
N LEU A 167 -1.61 0.67 25.91
CA LEU A 167 -0.56 0.56 26.93
C LEU A 167 0.82 0.88 26.38
N SER A 168 1.07 0.50 25.14
CA SER A 168 2.34 0.70 24.46
C SER A 168 2.18 0.63 22.94
N GLY A 169 3.21 1.12 22.24
CA GLY A 169 3.36 0.91 20.81
C GLY A 169 4.83 0.73 20.44
N ALA A 170 5.11 0.00 19.38
CA ALA A 170 6.45 -0.16 18.83
C ALA A 170 6.41 -0.14 17.30
N ALA A 171 7.42 0.50 16.68
CA ALA A 171 7.57 0.63 15.25
C ALA A 171 8.98 0.25 14.79
N ILE A 172 9.05 -0.62 13.79
CA ILE A 172 10.27 -0.98 13.07
C ILE A 172 10.08 -0.64 11.61
N VAL A 173 11.05 0.02 11.00
CA VAL A 173 10.96 0.48 9.62
C VAL A 173 12.22 0.16 8.82
N GLY A 174 12.10 0.25 7.48
CA GLY A 174 13.24 0.18 6.56
C GLY A 174 14.11 1.44 6.59
N LYS A 175 15.23 1.38 5.88
CA LYS A 175 16.19 2.49 5.78
C LYS A 175 15.56 3.75 5.16
N LYS A 176 14.76 3.58 4.10
CA LYS A 176 14.12 4.70 3.39
C LYS A 176 13.17 5.49 4.29
N GLU A 177 12.38 4.79 5.10
CA GLU A 177 11.50 5.38 6.11
C GLU A 177 12.30 6.05 7.22
N GLY A 178 13.41 5.42 7.63
CA GLY A 178 14.34 5.97 8.61
C GLY A 178 15.04 7.25 8.17
N ASP A 179 15.26 7.43 6.87
CA ASP A 179 15.82 8.64 6.29
C ASP A 179 14.75 9.74 6.05
N GLY A 180 13.47 9.42 6.27
CA GLY A 180 12.36 10.35 6.13
C GLY A 180 12.17 11.28 7.33
N PRO A 181 11.19 12.21 7.24
CA PRO A 181 10.93 13.21 8.29
C PRO A 181 10.64 12.61 9.67
N LEU A 182 10.08 11.39 9.72
CA LEU A 182 9.73 10.71 10.95
C LEU A 182 10.83 9.79 11.50
N GLY A 183 11.99 9.68 10.84
CA GLY A 183 13.05 8.72 11.18
C GLY A 183 13.47 8.70 12.63
N LYS A 184 13.54 9.86 13.29
CA LYS A 184 13.93 10.00 14.71
C LYS A 184 12.90 9.45 15.72
N TYR A 185 11.71 9.10 15.26
CA TYR A 185 10.63 8.61 16.14
C TYR A 185 10.50 7.09 16.14
N PHE A 186 11.08 6.40 15.15
CA PHE A 186 11.00 4.95 15.08
C PHE A 186 11.91 4.26 16.08
N ASP A 187 11.47 3.13 16.62
CA ASP A 187 12.21 2.37 17.62
C ASP A 187 13.42 1.65 17.03
N LYS A 188 13.29 1.17 15.79
CA LYS A 188 14.34 0.48 15.06
C LYS A 188 14.27 0.80 13.57
N ILE A 189 15.43 1.04 12.97
CA ILE A 189 15.57 1.27 11.53
C ILE A 189 16.44 0.14 10.97
N GLY A 190 15.97 -0.48 9.88
CA GLY A 190 16.68 -1.55 9.19
C GLY A 190 17.78 -1.05 8.26
N GLU A 191 18.47 -1.99 7.66
CA GLU A 191 19.53 -1.77 6.67
C GLU A 191 18.99 -1.46 5.28
N GLU A 192 19.87 -1.04 4.38
CA GLU A 192 19.53 -0.56 3.04
C GLU A 192 18.84 -1.61 2.15
N GLU A 193 19.21 -2.88 2.30
CA GLU A 193 18.61 -3.98 1.54
C GLU A 193 17.18 -4.33 1.96
N GLY A 194 16.73 -3.89 3.15
CA GLY A 194 15.41 -4.18 3.69
C GLY A 194 15.15 -5.65 4.00
N LEU A 195 16.20 -6.46 4.08
CA LEU A 195 16.09 -7.90 4.36
C LEU A 195 16.12 -8.23 5.86
N PHE A 196 16.55 -7.30 6.70
CA PHE A 196 16.62 -7.49 8.16
C PHE A 196 17.30 -8.80 8.58
N GLY A 197 18.37 -9.18 7.85
CA GLY A 197 19.12 -10.42 8.07
C GLY A 197 18.43 -11.69 7.57
N CYS A 198 17.28 -11.58 6.88
CA CYS A 198 16.52 -12.69 6.31
C CYS A 198 16.94 -12.99 4.86
N THR A 199 16.43 -14.10 4.31
CA THR A 199 16.78 -14.55 2.95
C THR A 199 15.81 -14.10 1.87
N SER A 200 14.62 -13.65 2.27
CA SER A 200 13.56 -13.13 1.38
C SER A 200 12.83 -11.94 2.02
N TRP A 201 12.17 -11.12 1.21
CA TRP A 201 11.38 -9.99 1.68
C TRP A 201 10.14 -10.41 2.46
N GLU A 202 9.54 -11.54 2.13
CA GLU A 202 8.40 -12.10 2.85
C GLU A 202 8.80 -12.57 4.26
N GLU A 203 9.95 -13.24 4.38
CA GLU A 203 10.53 -13.61 5.67
C GLU A 203 10.91 -12.35 6.48
N ALA A 204 11.48 -11.33 5.82
CA ALA A 204 11.80 -10.05 6.43
C ALA A 204 10.55 -9.36 7.00
N GLU A 205 9.45 -9.34 6.27
CA GLU A 205 8.18 -8.78 6.72
C GLU A 205 7.61 -9.55 7.92
N SER A 206 7.68 -10.88 7.90
CA SER A 206 7.31 -11.72 9.06
C SER A 206 8.14 -11.39 10.30
N ASN A 207 9.45 -11.19 10.12
CA ASN A 207 10.34 -10.83 11.21
C ASN A 207 10.07 -9.43 11.77
N LEU A 208 9.71 -8.46 10.90
CA LEU A 208 9.25 -7.13 11.33
C LEU A 208 8.06 -7.21 12.27
N GLN A 209 7.04 -7.99 11.96
CA GLN A 209 5.87 -8.17 12.82
C GLN A 209 6.24 -8.80 14.16
N LYS A 210 7.04 -9.89 14.13
CA LYS A 210 7.50 -10.57 15.32
C LYS A 210 8.24 -9.62 16.26
N GLU A 211 9.20 -8.85 15.74
CA GLU A 211 9.98 -7.91 16.53
C GLU A 211 9.11 -6.76 17.07
N ALA A 212 8.22 -6.18 16.24
CA ALA A 212 7.34 -5.10 16.68
C ALA A 212 6.42 -5.52 17.82
N VAL A 213 5.81 -6.71 17.75
CA VAL A 213 4.99 -7.26 18.84
C VAL A 213 5.82 -7.53 20.08
N SER A 214 7.03 -8.10 19.93
CA SER A 214 7.93 -8.36 21.07
C SER A 214 8.31 -7.07 21.82
N MET A 215 8.68 -6.03 21.08
CA MET A 215 9.01 -4.71 21.65
C MET A 215 7.78 -4.05 22.29
N ALA A 216 6.60 -4.17 21.70
CA ALA A 216 5.37 -3.62 22.27
C ALA A 216 5.00 -4.32 23.58
N ILE A 217 5.16 -5.65 23.67
CA ILE A 217 4.98 -6.43 24.91
C ILE A 217 5.94 -5.96 26.00
N GLU A 218 7.24 -5.82 25.67
CA GLU A 218 8.26 -5.34 26.59
C GLU A 218 7.94 -3.94 27.12
N LYS A 219 7.59 -2.99 26.22
CA LYS A 219 7.21 -1.64 26.62
C LYS A 219 5.92 -1.59 27.47
N ALA A 220 4.98 -2.51 27.23
CA ALA A 220 3.77 -2.62 28.06
C ALA A 220 4.05 -3.19 29.46
N GLY A 221 5.22 -3.78 29.68
CA GLY A 221 5.58 -4.44 30.94
C GLY A 221 4.72 -5.66 31.25
N ILE A 222 4.27 -6.38 30.21
CA ILE A 222 3.50 -7.61 30.34
C ILE A 222 4.29 -8.81 29.79
N GLU A 223 3.87 -10.01 30.19
CA GLU A 223 4.42 -11.25 29.65
C GLU A 223 3.60 -11.72 28.44
N LYS A 224 4.24 -12.38 27.46
CA LYS A 224 3.56 -12.82 26.22
C LYS A 224 2.33 -13.72 26.48
N TRP A 225 2.39 -14.54 27.53
CA TRP A 225 1.28 -15.43 27.90
C TRP A 225 0.04 -14.70 28.44
N GLN A 226 0.16 -13.41 28.78
CA GLN A 226 -0.96 -12.57 29.22
C GLN A 226 -1.81 -12.06 28.05
N LEU A 227 -1.27 -12.11 26.82
CA LEU A 227 -2.03 -11.81 25.62
C LEU A 227 -3.11 -12.88 25.38
N ARG A 228 -4.35 -12.47 25.34
CA ARG A 228 -5.48 -13.38 25.08
C ARG A 228 -5.63 -13.72 23.60
N MET A 229 -5.33 -12.74 22.71
CA MET A 229 -5.35 -12.88 21.25
C MET A 229 -4.54 -11.78 20.59
N ILE A 230 -4.19 -12.00 19.32
CA ILE A 230 -3.49 -11.05 18.47
C ILE A 230 -4.33 -10.82 17.21
N TYR A 231 -4.56 -9.57 16.86
CA TYR A 231 -5.14 -9.13 15.60
C TYR A 231 -4.01 -8.67 14.69
N ALA A 232 -3.70 -9.46 13.69
CA ALA A 232 -2.55 -9.25 12.80
C ALA A 232 -2.95 -9.20 11.35
N GLY A 233 -2.30 -8.37 10.55
CA GLY A 233 -2.51 -8.32 9.11
C GLY A 233 -1.33 -7.74 8.34
N ASP A 234 -1.34 -8.04 7.07
CA ASP A 234 -0.36 -7.57 6.08
C ASP A 234 -1.02 -7.42 4.71
N LEU A 235 -0.25 -7.11 3.67
CA LEU A 235 -0.79 -6.94 2.31
C LEU A 235 -0.72 -8.22 1.46
N LEU A 236 -0.06 -9.28 1.95
CA LEU A 236 0.21 -10.47 1.15
C LEU A 236 -0.97 -11.45 1.16
N ALA A 237 -1.00 -12.32 0.16
CA ALA A 237 -2.00 -13.36 0.04
C ALA A 237 -2.01 -14.25 1.28
N GLN A 238 -3.22 -14.55 1.77
CA GLN A 238 -3.51 -15.33 2.97
C GLN A 238 -2.87 -14.81 4.27
N THR A 239 -2.48 -13.51 4.32
CA THR A 239 -1.80 -12.92 5.47
C THR A 239 -0.56 -13.71 5.90
N ILE A 240 0.29 -14.06 4.92
CA ILE A 240 1.38 -15.02 5.16
C ILE A 240 2.48 -14.42 6.04
N ALA A 241 2.78 -13.13 5.90
CA ALA A 241 3.75 -12.47 6.77
C ALA A 241 3.31 -12.49 8.23
N SER A 242 2.02 -12.21 8.49
CA SER A 242 1.42 -12.30 9.83
C SER A 242 1.44 -13.72 10.37
N SER A 243 1.13 -14.70 9.54
CA SER A 243 1.08 -16.11 9.95
C SER A 243 2.44 -16.59 10.48
N PHE A 244 3.52 -16.35 9.75
CA PHE A 244 4.86 -16.71 10.18
C PHE A 244 5.42 -15.80 11.29
N GLY A 245 5.13 -14.51 11.21
CA GLY A 245 5.61 -13.53 12.20
C GLY A 245 5.05 -13.78 13.60
N ILE A 246 3.77 -14.17 13.68
CA ILE A 246 3.07 -14.35 14.96
C ILE A 246 3.15 -15.78 15.50
N MET A 247 3.45 -16.78 14.68
CA MET A 247 3.48 -18.20 15.05
C MET A 247 4.29 -18.47 16.34
N GLY A 248 5.39 -17.75 16.58
CA GLY A 248 6.26 -17.94 17.75
C GLY A 248 5.72 -17.43 19.10
N PHE A 249 4.56 -16.76 19.11
CA PHE A 249 3.95 -16.24 20.34
C PHE A 249 3.09 -17.26 21.07
N ASP A 250 2.66 -18.33 20.39
CA ASP A 250 1.73 -19.35 20.94
C ASP A 250 0.45 -18.73 21.50
N THR A 251 -0.05 -17.73 20.79
CA THR A 251 -1.25 -16.96 21.15
C THR A 251 -2.27 -17.03 20.01
N PRO A 252 -3.58 -17.21 20.30
CA PRO A 252 -4.62 -17.19 19.29
C PRO A 252 -4.55 -15.93 18.41
N ILE A 253 -4.70 -16.10 17.09
CA ILE A 253 -4.59 -15.03 16.11
C ILE A 253 -5.86 -14.90 15.27
N TYR A 254 -6.25 -13.66 14.97
CA TYR A 254 -7.13 -13.31 13.87
C TYR A 254 -6.30 -12.65 12.76
N GLY A 255 -6.22 -13.32 11.60
CA GLY A 255 -5.63 -12.73 10.39
C GLY A 255 -6.64 -11.78 9.75
N LEU A 256 -6.25 -10.52 9.58
CA LEU A 256 -7.09 -9.43 9.07
C LEU A 256 -6.62 -8.98 7.69
N TYR A 257 -7.56 -8.61 6.82
CA TYR A 257 -7.25 -8.07 5.52
C TYR A 257 -8.22 -6.97 5.08
N GLY A 258 -7.93 -5.75 5.44
CA GLY A 258 -8.57 -4.53 4.95
C GLY A 258 -7.67 -3.72 4.00
N ALA A 259 -6.76 -4.37 3.29
CA ALA A 259 -5.66 -3.74 2.55
C ALA A 259 -4.89 -2.75 3.46
N CYS A 260 -4.60 -1.52 3.01
CA CYS A 260 -3.88 -0.54 3.83
C CYS A 260 -4.66 -0.08 5.08
N SER A 261 -6.00 -0.30 5.17
CA SER A 261 -6.81 0.06 6.34
C SER A 261 -6.69 -0.91 7.52
N THR A 262 -5.97 -2.01 7.37
CA THR A 262 -5.93 -3.13 8.33
C THR A 262 -5.52 -2.70 9.76
N MET A 263 -4.70 -1.65 9.93
CA MET A 263 -4.38 -1.15 11.28
C MET A 263 -5.60 -0.56 11.99
N GLY A 264 -6.48 0.15 11.28
CA GLY A 264 -7.75 0.64 11.84
C GLY A 264 -8.71 -0.50 12.18
N GLU A 265 -8.73 -1.55 11.35
CA GLU A 265 -9.49 -2.77 11.59
C GLU A 265 -8.97 -3.50 12.84
N ALA A 266 -7.65 -3.69 12.95
CA ALA A 266 -7.02 -4.35 14.09
C ALA A 266 -7.26 -3.58 15.41
N LEU A 267 -7.14 -2.25 15.41
CA LEU A 267 -7.43 -1.41 16.58
C LEU A 267 -8.91 -1.47 16.96
N SER A 268 -9.82 -1.44 15.98
CA SER A 268 -11.26 -1.51 16.20
C SER A 268 -11.67 -2.84 16.86
N LEU A 269 -11.22 -3.96 16.30
CA LEU A 269 -11.51 -5.30 16.84
C LEU A 269 -10.83 -5.52 18.21
N SER A 270 -9.61 -5.01 18.39
CA SER A 270 -8.94 -5.04 19.69
C SER A 270 -9.71 -4.26 20.76
N ALA A 271 -10.19 -3.07 20.42
CA ALA A 271 -11.00 -2.26 21.32
C ALA A 271 -12.32 -2.96 21.66
N MET A 272 -13.00 -3.55 20.67
CA MET A 272 -14.23 -4.35 20.91
C MET A 272 -13.98 -5.53 21.84
N ALA A 273 -12.86 -6.26 21.66
CA ALA A 273 -12.51 -7.41 22.50
C ALA A 273 -12.22 -7.02 23.95
N VAL A 274 -11.47 -5.92 24.16
CA VAL A 274 -11.14 -5.42 25.49
C VAL A 274 -12.37 -4.81 26.18
N SER A 275 -13.08 -3.93 25.48
CA SER A 275 -14.27 -3.24 26.00
C SER A 275 -15.44 -4.18 26.24
N GLY A 276 -15.54 -5.27 25.46
CA GLY A 276 -16.54 -6.33 25.65
C GLY A 276 -16.19 -7.32 26.76
N GLY A 277 -15.03 -7.18 27.40
CA GLY A 277 -14.59 -8.07 28.47
C GLY A 277 -14.09 -9.44 27.99
N TYR A 278 -13.86 -9.64 26.70
CA TYR A 278 -13.38 -10.91 26.12
C TYR A 278 -11.88 -11.12 26.34
N ALA A 279 -11.12 -10.05 26.54
CA ALA A 279 -9.67 -10.12 26.71
C ALA A 279 -9.15 -9.03 27.65
N PRO A 280 -8.30 -9.37 28.63
CA PRO A 280 -7.63 -8.36 29.45
C PRO A 280 -6.52 -7.60 28.70
N TYR A 281 -5.79 -8.30 27.82
CA TYR A 281 -4.77 -7.75 26.92
C TYR A 281 -4.88 -8.38 25.54
N VAL A 282 -4.71 -7.54 24.52
CA VAL A 282 -4.63 -7.94 23.12
C VAL A 282 -3.53 -7.16 22.41
N ALA A 283 -3.00 -7.73 21.33
CA ALA A 283 -2.08 -7.03 20.43
C ALA A 283 -2.77 -6.74 19.11
N ALA A 284 -2.59 -5.52 18.59
CA ALA A 284 -2.90 -5.13 17.23
C ALA A 284 -1.59 -4.89 16.48
N VAL A 285 -1.37 -5.53 15.34
CA VAL A 285 -0.14 -5.38 14.56
C VAL A 285 -0.43 -5.45 13.07
N THR A 286 0.19 -4.56 12.31
CA THR A 286 0.20 -4.66 10.85
C THR A 286 1.57 -4.32 10.28
N SER A 287 1.86 -4.89 9.12
CA SER A 287 3.10 -4.65 8.38
C SER A 287 2.84 -4.48 6.90
N SER A 288 3.79 -3.87 6.24
CA SER A 288 3.97 -3.97 4.79
C SER A 288 5.46 -3.93 4.49
N HIS A 289 5.84 -4.47 3.34
CA HIS A 289 7.21 -4.43 2.85
C HIS A 289 7.21 -4.07 1.37
N PHE A 290 8.01 -3.07 0.98
CA PHE A 290 8.06 -2.60 -0.41
C PHE A 290 8.28 -3.76 -1.39
N GLY A 291 9.33 -4.57 -1.15
CA GLY A 291 9.72 -5.65 -2.06
C GLY A 291 8.62 -6.68 -2.28
N SER A 292 7.98 -7.17 -1.22
CA SER A 292 6.91 -8.18 -1.31
C SER A 292 5.63 -7.62 -1.91
N ALA A 293 5.15 -6.46 -1.43
CA ALA A 293 3.89 -5.87 -1.87
C ALA A 293 3.92 -5.35 -3.31
N GLU A 294 4.96 -4.61 -3.70
CA GLU A 294 5.08 -4.10 -5.08
C GLU A 294 5.13 -5.24 -6.10
N LYS A 295 5.90 -6.27 -5.79
CA LYS A 295 6.04 -7.48 -6.58
C LYS A 295 4.72 -8.24 -6.74
N GLU A 296 3.90 -8.30 -5.69
CA GLU A 296 2.60 -8.95 -5.72
C GLU A 296 1.54 -8.13 -6.45
N PHE A 297 1.42 -6.83 -6.17
CA PHE A 297 0.28 -6.03 -6.61
C PHE A 297 0.54 -5.20 -7.86
N ARG A 298 1.80 -4.86 -8.19
CA ARG A 298 2.13 -4.00 -9.33
C ARG A 298 3.04 -4.68 -10.32
N PHE A 299 4.34 -4.39 -10.28
CA PHE A 299 5.32 -4.86 -11.24
C PHE A 299 6.53 -5.47 -10.55
N PRO A 300 7.27 -6.37 -11.22
CA PRO A 300 8.61 -6.76 -10.77
C PRO A 300 9.50 -5.53 -10.55
N LEU A 301 10.28 -5.51 -9.47
CA LEU A 301 11.05 -4.31 -9.09
C LEU A 301 12.11 -3.91 -10.14
N GLY A 302 12.70 -4.88 -10.82
CA GLY A 302 13.64 -4.66 -11.92
C GLY A 302 12.99 -4.27 -13.25
N TYR A 303 11.65 -4.22 -13.32
CA TYR A 303 10.95 -3.75 -14.53
C TYR A 303 11.09 -2.25 -14.67
N GLY A 304 11.72 -1.82 -15.77
CA GLY A 304 11.96 -0.41 -16.05
C GLY A 304 10.71 0.28 -16.54
N ASN A 305 9.95 0.89 -15.65
CA ASN A 305 8.82 1.74 -15.98
C ASN A 305 8.94 3.12 -15.33
N GLN A 306 8.18 4.06 -15.84
CA GLN A 306 8.01 5.38 -15.25
C GLN A 306 6.78 5.37 -14.35
N ARG A 307 6.99 5.51 -13.04
CA ARG A 307 5.88 5.59 -12.09
C ARG A 307 5.11 6.91 -12.31
N PRO A 308 3.77 6.90 -12.34
CA PRO A 308 2.98 8.13 -12.42
C PRO A 308 3.14 8.97 -11.14
N LEU A 309 2.94 10.30 -11.24
CA LEU A 309 3.03 11.21 -10.10
C LEU A 309 1.93 10.98 -9.03
N SER A 310 0.91 10.22 -9.37
CA SER A 310 -0.14 9.75 -8.44
C SER A 310 0.24 8.50 -7.65
N ALA A 311 1.31 7.80 -8.06
CA ALA A 311 1.74 6.58 -7.38
C ALA A 311 2.30 6.90 -5.98
N THR A 312 2.04 6.00 -5.05
CA THR A 312 2.60 6.01 -3.71
C THR A 312 3.70 4.97 -3.58
N TRP A 313 4.52 5.08 -2.56
CA TRP A 313 5.58 4.14 -2.23
C TRP A 313 5.15 3.26 -1.06
N THR A 314 5.14 1.94 -1.23
CA THR A 314 4.82 1.04 -0.12
C THR A 314 5.86 1.15 0.98
N VAL A 315 5.40 1.48 2.18
CA VAL A 315 6.25 1.58 3.38
C VAL A 315 6.74 0.20 3.79
N THR A 316 8.04 0.09 4.03
CA THR A 316 8.63 -1.09 4.68
C THR A 316 8.64 -0.86 6.18
N GLY A 317 7.76 -1.56 6.89
CA GLY A 317 7.70 -1.44 8.35
C GLY A 317 6.54 -2.21 8.97
N SER A 318 6.64 -2.36 10.29
CA SER A 318 5.60 -2.94 11.13
C SER A 318 5.37 -2.07 12.37
N GLY A 319 4.10 -1.82 12.69
CA GLY A 319 3.68 -1.15 13.91
C GLY A 319 2.78 -2.07 14.74
N ALA A 320 3.07 -2.18 16.03
CA ALA A 320 2.29 -2.97 16.97
C ALA A 320 1.85 -2.14 18.18
N CYS A 321 0.63 -2.39 18.67
CA CYS A 321 0.09 -1.82 19.91
C CYS A 321 -0.37 -2.92 20.82
N ILE A 322 -0.17 -2.71 22.15
CA ILE A 322 -0.82 -3.50 23.18
C ILE A 322 -1.99 -2.70 23.76
N LEU A 323 -3.16 -3.32 23.76
CA LEU A 323 -4.37 -2.75 24.35
C LEU A 323 -4.76 -3.53 25.59
N GLY A 324 -5.34 -2.84 26.57
CA GLY A 324 -5.79 -3.45 27.82
C GLY A 324 -6.94 -2.68 28.45
N THR A 325 -7.49 -3.23 29.54
CA THR A 325 -8.66 -2.67 30.24
C THR A 325 -8.34 -1.38 31.02
N LYS A 326 -7.09 -1.13 31.31
CA LYS A 326 -6.62 0.05 32.07
C LYS A 326 -5.12 0.27 31.89
N GLY A 327 -4.65 1.47 32.17
CA GLY A 327 -3.25 1.88 32.02
C GLY A 327 -3.03 2.66 30.70
N GLY A 328 -1.79 3.11 30.47
CA GLY A 328 -1.51 4.02 29.36
C GLY A 328 -2.13 5.41 29.56
N LYS A 329 -1.85 6.30 28.61
CA LYS A 329 -2.37 7.69 28.60
C LYS A 329 -3.22 7.99 27.37
N ALA A 330 -3.51 6.97 26.58
CA ALA A 330 -4.39 7.05 25.43
C ALA A 330 -5.41 5.91 25.50
N ARG A 331 -6.64 6.19 25.03
CA ARG A 331 -7.72 5.21 25.00
C ARG A 331 -8.50 5.30 23.71
N ILE A 332 -9.05 4.18 23.27
CA ILE A 332 -10.00 4.12 22.16
C ILE A 332 -11.42 4.30 22.75
N ALA A 333 -11.98 5.48 22.53
CA ALA A 333 -13.29 5.85 23.07
C ALA A 333 -14.46 5.39 22.19
N GLY A 334 -14.21 5.20 20.90
CA GLY A 334 -15.23 4.76 19.95
C GLY A 334 -14.63 4.41 18.61
N ILE A 335 -15.44 3.83 17.76
CA ILE A 335 -15.07 3.44 16.38
C ILE A 335 -16.20 3.75 15.41
N THR A 336 -15.86 3.93 14.13
CA THR A 336 -16.82 3.92 13.03
C THR A 336 -16.36 2.89 12.01
N THR A 337 -17.11 1.80 11.90
CA THR A 337 -16.81 0.74 10.93
C THR A 337 -17.12 1.22 9.52
N GLY A 338 -16.14 1.20 8.65
CA GLY A 338 -16.29 1.60 7.27
C GLY A 338 -17.02 0.56 6.43
N LYS A 339 -17.61 1.01 5.35
CA LYS A 339 -18.16 0.14 4.31
C LYS A 339 -17.31 0.24 3.03
N ILE A 340 -17.43 -0.76 2.18
CA ILE A 340 -16.80 -0.73 0.86
C ILE A 340 -17.50 0.31 0.00
N VAL A 341 -16.73 1.26 -0.54
CA VAL A 341 -17.22 2.33 -1.43
C VAL A 341 -16.52 2.21 -2.78
N ASP A 342 -17.29 2.14 -3.84
CA ASP A 342 -16.77 2.02 -5.21
C ASP A 342 -17.40 3.08 -6.13
N TYR A 343 -16.57 4.00 -6.61
CA TYR A 343 -16.96 5.00 -7.60
C TYR A 343 -16.61 4.57 -9.04
N GLY A 344 -16.25 3.29 -9.24
CA GLY A 344 -15.95 2.72 -10.54
C GLY A 344 -14.59 3.13 -11.12
N PHE A 345 -13.68 3.63 -10.27
CA PHE A 345 -12.33 4.03 -10.68
C PHE A 345 -11.42 2.82 -10.85
N LYS A 346 -10.61 2.80 -11.94
CA LYS A 346 -9.88 1.60 -12.37
C LYS A 346 -8.37 1.74 -12.41
N ASP A 347 -7.80 2.91 -12.10
CA ASP A 347 -6.34 3.09 -12.12
C ASP A 347 -5.72 2.61 -10.79
N SER A 348 -5.11 1.44 -10.83
CA SER A 348 -4.42 0.84 -9.68
C SER A 348 -3.15 1.57 -9.25
N LEU A 349 -2.63 2.48 -10.08
CA LEU A 349 -1.46 3.32 -9.74
C LEU A 349 -1.85 4.66 -9.11
N ASN A 350 -3.16 4.92 -8.94
CA ASN A 350 -3.69 6.07 -8.23
C ASN A 350 -4.59 5.62 -7.07
N MET A 351 -3.98 4.95 -6.11
CA MET A 351 -4.72 4.36 -4.99
C MET A 351 -5.40 5.40 -4.11
N GLY A 352 -4.81 6.60 -3.95
CA GLY A 352 -5.45 7.69 -3.22
C GLY A 352 -6.83 8.05 -3.77
N ALA A 353 -6.97 8.06 -5.10
CA ALA A 353 -8.27 8.28 -5.75
C ALA A 353 -9.25 7.11 -5.53
N CYS A 354 -8.75 5.88 -5.42
CA CYS A 354 -9.60 4.73 -5.09
C CYS A 354 -10.14 4.81 -3.65
N MET A 355 -9.30 5.27 -2.71
CA MET A 355 -9.59 5.27 -1.27
C MET A 355 -10.36 6.50 -0.77
N ALA A 356 -10.18 7.66 -1.40
CA ALA A 356 -10.77 8.93 -0.94
C ALA A 356 -12.30 8.90 -0.76
N PRO A 357 -13.11 8.22 -1.61
CA PRO A 357 -14.54 8.09 -1.39
C PRO A 357 -14.90 7.32 -0.11
N ALA A 358 -14.15 6.25 0.21
CA ALA A 358 -14.38 5.48 1.42
C ALA A 358 -13.95 6.27 2.68
N ALA A 359 -12.83 6.99 2.60
CA ALA A 359 -12.41 7.90 3.67
C ALA A 359 -13.47 8.99 3.92
N CYS A 360 -13.98 9.62 2.87
CA CYS A 360 -15.06 10.61 2.97
C CYS A 360 -16.33 10.01 3.63
N ASP A 361 -16.77 8.84 3.18
CA ASP A 361 -17.94 8.18 3.75
C ASP A 361 -17.77 7.89 5.25
N THR A 362 -16.62 7.33 5.64
CA THR A 362 -16.35 6.94 7.03
C THR A 362 -16.17 8.16 7.93
N ILE A 363 -15.44 9.21 7.50
CA ILE A 363 -15.28 10.45 8.27
C ILE A 363 -16.64 11.15 8.42
N TYR A 364 -17.37 11.30 7.31
CA TYR A 364 -18.72 11.89 7.35
C TYR A 364 -19.64 11.13 8.30
N GLN A 365 -19.66 9.81 8.22
CA GLN A 365 -20.52 9.00 9.08
C GLN A 365 -20.11 9.11 10.56
N ASN A 366 -18.80 9.19 10.86
CA ASN A 366 -18.32 9.43 12.22
C ASN A 366 -18.81 10.76 12.76
N LEU A 367 -18.67 11.85 11.99
CA LEU A 367 -19.13 13.19 12.40
C LEU A 367 -20.64 13.19 12.68
N MET A 368 -21.43 12.56 11.81
CA MET A 368 -22.87 12.46 11.96
C MET A 368 -23.29 11.58 13.15
N ASP A 369 -22.70 10.41 13.29
CA ASP A 369 -23.08 9.45 14.34
C ASP A 369 -22.76 9.98 15.74
N PHE A 370 -21.57 10.58 15.92
CA PHE A 370 -21.17 11.16 17.21
C PHE A 370 -21.67 12.58 17.40
N ASN A 371 -22.41 13.15 16.44
CA ASN A 371 -22.87 14.54 16.45
C ASN A 371 -21.72 15.51 16.75
N ARG A 372 -20.63 15.39 15.98
CA ARG A 372 -19.39 16.16 16.11
C ARG A 372 -19.12 16.99 14.86
N LEU A 373 -18.41 18.09 15.06
CA LEU A 373 -17.82 18.90 14.01
C LEU A 373 -16.34 18.53 13.81
N PRO A 374 -15.70 18.87 12.68
CA PRO A 374 -14.27 18.64 12.49
C PRO A 374 -13.41 19.25 13.60
N GLU A 375 -13.80 20.40 14.15
CA GLU A 375 -13.11 21.13 15.21
C GLU A 375 -13.14 20.44 16.58
N ASP A 376 -14.02 19.46 16.76
CA ASP A 376 -14.05 18.60 17.96
C ASP A 376 -12.90 17.59 17.99
N TYR A 377 -12.14 17.50 16.89
CA TYR A 377 -10.93 16.71 16.76
C TYR A 377 -9.71 17.62 16.58
N ASP A 378 -8.65 17.41 17.36
CA ASP A 378 -7.37 18.09 17.17
C ASP A 378 -6.75 17.70 15.82
N ARG A 379 -6.97 16.44 15.40
CA ARG A 379 -6.58 15.93 14.08
C ARG A 379 -7.58 14.87 13.57
N ILE A 380 -7.78 14.89 12.26
CA ILE A 380 -8.42 13.84 11.46
C ILE A 380 -7.32 13.25 10.57
N ILE A 381 -6.91 12.01 10.83
CA ILE A 381 -5.67 11.45 10.27
C ILE A 381 -5.98 10.27 9.39
N THR A 382 -5.72 10.40 8.08
CA THR A 382 -5.84 9.29 7.13
C THR A 382 -4.56 8.47 7.04
N GLY A 383 -4.69 7.21 6.60
CA GLY A 383 -3.58 6.25 6.58
C GLY A 383 -2.58 6.48 5.46
N ASP A 384 -3.06 6.59 4.23
CA ASP A 384 -2.20 6.59 3.06
C ASP A 384 -2.89 7.10 1.77
N LEU A 385 -3.72 8.12 1.91
CA LEU A 385 -4.33 8.79 0.75
C LEU A 385 -3.29 9.43 -0.16
N GLY A 386 -2.19 9.90 0.44
CA GLY A 386 -1.20 10.70 -0.26
C GLY A 386 -1.77 12.03 -0.77
N GLU A 387 -0.94 12.82 -1.45
CA GLU A 387 -1.34 14.17 -1.89
C GLU A 387 -2.56 14.20 -2.81
N VAL A 388 -2.68 13.22 -3.72
CA VAL A 388 -3.80 13.17 -4.67
C VAL A 388 -5.09 12.82 -3.95
N GLY A 389 -5.08 11.76 -3.15
CA GLY A 389 -6.25 11.32 -2.40
C GLY A 389 -6.71 12.34 -1.36
N GLN A 390 -5.76 13.04 -0.71
CA GLN A 390 -6.05 14.13 0.23
C GLN A 390 -6.85 15.26 -0.43
N ARG A 391 -6.41 15.75 -1.60
CA ARG A 391 -7.12 16.82 -2.34
C ARG A 391 -8.53 16.39 -2.74
N ILE A 392 -8.67 15.14 -3.18
CA ILE A 392 -9.98 14.57 -3.53
C ILE A 392 -10.87 14.47 -2.27
N LEU A 393 -10.31 14.01 -1.14
CA LEU A 393 -11.04 13.93 0.12
C LEU A 393 -11.57 15.29 0.56
N PHE A 394 -10.78 16.36 0.46
CA PHE A 394 -11.21 17.72 0.85
C PHE A 394 -12.41 18.18 0.03
N ASP A 395 -12.37 17.99 -1.28
CA ASP A 395 -13.48 18.39 -2.15
C ASP A 395 -14.74 17.55 -1.86
N LEU A 396 -14.60 16.23 -1.65
CA LEU A 396 -15.72 15.36 -1.30
C LEU A 396 -16.33 15.71 0.07
N MET A 397 -15.51 16.07 1.05
CA MET A 397 -16.01 16.48 2.37
C MET A 397 -16.71 17.86 2.30
N LYS A 398 -16.21 18.79 1.49
CA LYS A 398 -16.89 20.06 1.23
C LYS A 398 -18.26 19.87 0.56
N GLU A 399 -18.39 18.92 -0.36
CA GLU A 399 -19.69 18.54 -0.93
C GLU A 399 -20.68 18.00 0.15
N LYS A 400 -20.15 17.39 1.22
CA LYS A 400 -20.93 16.93 2.40
C LYS A 400 -21.21 18.04 3.41
N GLY A 401 -20.69 19.26 3.21
CA GLY A 401 -20.86 20.40 4.10
C GLY A 401 -19.82 20.52 5.22
N PHE A 402 -18.73 19.76 5.16
CA PHE A 402 -17.65 19.81 6.16
C PHE A 402 -16.33 20.23 5.53
N ASP A 403 -15.66 21.19 6.12
CA ASP A 403 -14.27 21.53 5.81
C ASP A 403 -13.35 20.91 6.85
N ILE A 404 -12.47 19.99 6.43
CA ILE A 404 -11.54 19.28 7.31
C ILE A 404 -10.08 19.68 7.08
N GLU A 405 -9.77 20.58 6.16
CA GLU A 405 -8.40 20.89 5.73
C GLU A 405 -7.49 21.28 6.92
N LYS A 406 -8.02 22.06 7.86
CA LYS A 406 -7.25 22.53 9.02
C LYS A 406 -6.86 21.41 9.99
N GLN A 407 -7.74 20.44 10.19
CA GLN A 407 -7.53 19.32 11.11
C GLN A 407 -6.86 18.14 10.44
N HIS A 408 -6.85 18.08 9.11
CA HIS A 408 -6.39 16.91 8.38
C HIS A 408 -4.87 16.74 8.41
N MET A 409 -4.47 15.47 8.46
CA MET A 409 -3.11 14.94 8.31
C MET A 409 -3.19 13.61 7.59
N ASP A 410 -2.18 13.25 6.81
CA ASP A 410 -2.10 11.93 6.15
C ASP A 410 -0.76 11.27 6.47
N CYS A 411 -0.79 10.01 6.96
CA CYS A 411 0.43 9.31 7.36
C CYS A 411 1.37 9.10 6.18
N GLY A 412 0.83 8.86 4.98
CA GLY A 412 1.63 8.68 3.76
C GLY A 412 2.35 9.96 3.32
N ILE A 413 1.78 11.13 3.59
CA ILE A 413 2.45 12.41 3.31
C ILE A 413 3.55 12.70 4.35
N GLU A 414 3.29 12.38 5.62
CA GLU A 414 4.21 12.70 6.72
C GLU A 414 5.47 11.80 6.76
N ILE A 415 5.37 10.56 6.29
CA ILE A 415 6.45 9.57 6.46
C ILE A 415 7.63 9.79 5.52
N PHE A 416 7.42 10.39 4.35
CA PHE A 416 8.43 10.62 3.34
C PHE A 416 8.53 12.10 2.96
N ASP A 417 9.73 12.54 2.60
CA ASP A 417 9.93 13.79 1.86
C ASP A 417 9.85 13.50 0.35
N SER A 418 8.72 13.81 -0.26
CA SER A 418 8.45 13.57 -1.68
C SER A 418 9.43 14.30 -2.61
N ASN A 419 10.08 15.39 -2.15
CA ASN A 419 11.04 16.16 -2.95
C ASN A 419 12.41 15.45 -3.08
N THR A 420 12.80 14.69 -2.06
CA THR A 420 14.14 14.10 -1.97
C THR A 420 14.14 12.58 -2.06
N GLN A 421 13.02 11.91 -1.76
CA GLN A 421 12.95 10.45 -1.63
C GLN A 421 12.25 9.73 -2.80
N ASP A 422 11.87 10.43 -3.90
CA ASP A 422 11.22 9.84 -5.09
C ASP A 422 9.97 8.99 -4.74
N THR A 423 9.12 9.48 -3.84
CA THR A 423 7.90 8.78 -3.40
C THR A 423 6.63 9.29 -4.07
N HIS A 424 6.73 10.35 -4.87
CA HIS A 424 5.64 11.00 -5.60
C HIS A 424 4.48 11.44 -4.69
N ALA A 425 3.36 10.72 -4.69
CA ALA A 425 2.19 11.13 -3.89
C ALA A 425 2.31 10.79 -2.39
N GLY A 426 3.39 10.14 -1.95
CA GLY A 426 3.64 9.81 -0.56
C GLY A 426 3.81 8.32 -0.28
N GLY A 427 3.68 7.93 0.98
CA GLY A 427 3.73 6.54 1.44
C GLY A 427 2.40 5.81 1.31
N SER A 428 2.44 4.48 1.33
CA SER A 428 1.27 3.60 1.24
C SER A 428 1.50 2.30 2.02
N GLY A 429 0.43 1.57 2.26
CA GLY A 429 0.46 0.26 2.92
C GLY A 429 -0.03 0.26 4.37
N CYS A 430 -0.45 -0.89 4.87
CA CYS A 430 -0.91 -0.99 6.26
C CYS A 430 0.22 -0.78 7.29
N GLY A 431 1.47 -1.00 6.91
CA GLY A 431 2.63 -0.58 7.67
C GLY A 431 2.73 0.93 7.81
N CYS A 432 2.38 1.71 6.77
CA CYS A 432 2.43 3.18 6.79
C CYS A 432 1.59 3.78 7.93
N ALA A 433 0.31 3.44 7.99
CA ALA A 433 -0.58 3.87 9.05
C ALA A 433 -0.11 3.39 10.43
N ALA A 434 0.34 2.13 10.51
CA ALA A 434 0.77 1.51 11.77
C ALA A 434 2.02 2.17 12.37
N VAL A 435 3.11 2.29 11.61
CA VAL A 435 4.35 2.85 12.14
C VAL A 435 4.21 4.33 12.48
N THR A 436 3.48 5.10 11.64
CA THR A 436 3.22 6.52 11.93
C THR A 436 2.35 6.69 13.17
N PHE A 437 1.35 5.82 13.34
CA PHE A 437 0.50 5.84 14.52
C PHE A 437 1.29 5.65 15.80
N VAL A 438 2.05 4.55 15.92
CA VAL A 438 2.70 4.19 17.18
C VAL A 438 3.92 5.06 17.51
N SER A 439 4.62 5.58 16.49
CA SER A 439 5.86 6.34 16.69
C SER A 439 5.64 7.86 16.80
N TYR A 440 4.68 8.40 16.08
CA TYR A 440 4.48 9.86 16.00
C TYR A 440 3.15 10.32 16.62
N ILE A 441 2.04 9.66 16.27
CA ILE A 441 0.70 10.07 16.68
C ILE A 441 0.44 9.74 18.14
N LEU A 442 0.65 8.48 18.53
CA LEU A 442 0.40 8.01 19.90
C LEU A 442 1.17 8.81 20.96
N PRO A 443 2.49 9.09 20.80
CA PRO A 443 3.21 9.93 21.76
C PRO A 443 2.67 11.35 21.94
N LYS A 444 2.04 11.94 20.90
CA LYS A 444 1.40 13.25 21.01
C LYS A 444 0.12 13.21 21.83
N ILE A 445 -0.65 12.13 21.70
CA ILE A 445 -1.82 11.90 22.54
C ILE A 445 -1.38 11.64 23.99
N GLU A 446 -0.40 10.78 24.21
CA GLU A 446 0.10 10.44 25.55
C GLU A 446 0.66 11.66 26.32
N LYS A 447 1.23 12.62 25.59
CA LYS A 447 1.69 13.91 26.16
C LYS A 447 0.57 14.93 26.36
N GLY A 448 -0.64 14.66 25.89
CA GLY A 448 -1.76 15.58 25.91
C GLY A 448 -1.63 16.76 24.94
N GLU A 449 -0.68 16.68 23.97
CA GLU A 449 -0.57 17.66 22.87
C GLU A 449 -1.83 17.60 21.99
N TRP A 450 -2.35 16.39 21.77
CA TRP A 450 -3.64 16.13 21.14
C TRP A 450 -4.55 15.41 22.15
N LYS A 451 -5.73 15.97 22.36
CA LYS A 451 -6.71 15.43 23.32
C LYS A 451 -7.66 14.44 22.70
N ARG A 452 -8.04 14.66 21.44
CA ARG A 452 -8.91 13.77 20.69
C ARG A 452 -8.52 13.80 19.22
N ILE A 453 -8.33 12.63 18.66
CA ILE A 453 -8.11 12.48 17.21
C ILE A 453 -9.11 11.47 16.62
N LEU A 454 -9.33 11.60 15.31
CA LEU A 454 -9.96 10.59 14.49
C LEU A 454 -8.91 9.95 13.59
N PHE A 455 -8.52 8.73 13.89
CA PHE A 455 -7.55 7.97 13.10
C PHE A 455 -8.30 7.09 12.09
N VAL A 456 -8.06 7.31 10.80
CA VAL A 456 -8.82 6.75 9.67
C VAL A 456 -7.89 6.07 8.68
N PRO A 457 -7.30 4.92 8.99
CA PRO A 457 -6.58 4.12 8.00
C PRO A 457 -7.46 3.78 6.80
N THR A 458 -6.90 3.96 5.61
CA THR A 458 -7.54 3.82 4.31
C THR A 458 -7.00 2.62 3.55
N GLY A 459 -7.79 2.00 2.69
CA GLY A 459 -7.38 0.82 1.95
C GLY A 459 -8.01 0.75 0.56
N ALA A 460 -7.20 0.37 -0.44
CA ALA A 460 -7.64 0.05 -1.79
C ALA A 460 -7.73 -1.47 -1.93
N LEU A 461 -8.92 -1.99 -2.15
CA LEU A 461 -9.19 -3.42 -2.26
C LEU A 461 -8.83 -3.92 -3.67
N LEU A 462 -7.54 -3.90 -3.97
CA LEU A 462 -6.97 -4.31 -5.24
C LEU A 462 -6.73 -5.81 -5.29
N SER A 463 -7.29 -6.48 -6.30
CA SER A 463 -6.91 -7.84 -6.69
C SER A 463 -6.41 -7.82 -8.13
N LYS A 464 -5.26 -8.43 -8.42
CA LYS A 464 -4.75 -8.55 -9.79
C LYS A 464 -5.73 -9.27 -10.71
N VAL A 465 -6.45 -10.26 -10.21
CA VAL A 465 -7.42 -11.02 -11.00
C VAL A 465 -8.55 -10.10 -11.44
N SER A 466 -9.26 -9.48 -10.48
CA SER A 466 -10.38 -8.59 -10.80
C SER A 466 -9.95 -7.35 -11.59
N PHE A 467 -8.78 -6.79 -11.29
CA PHE A 467 -8.20 -5.69 -12.05
C PHE A 467 -7.94 -6.07 -13.52
N ASN A 468 -7.33 -7.22 -13.76
CA ASN A 468 -7.09 -7.72 -15.11
C ASN A 468 -8.38 -8.04 -15.87
N GLU A 469 -9.47 -8.34 -15.17
CA GLU A 469 -10.82 -8.48 -15.74
C GLU A 469 -11.50 -7.12 -16.02
N GLY A 470 -10.81 -6.00 -15.75
CA GLY A 470 -11.31 -4.65 -15.97
C GLY A 470 -12.30 -4.15 -14.93
N LYS A 471 -12.33 -4.77 -13.73
CA LYS A 471 -13.11 -4.27 -12.60
C LYS A 471 -12.49 -3.00 -12.03
N SER A 472 -13.29 -2.24 -11.28
CA SER A 472 -12.83 -1.10 -10.48
C SER A 472 -12.03 -1.56 -9.25
N VAL A 473 -11.37 -0.60 -8.61
CA VAL A 473 -10.68 -0.79 -7.32
C VAL A 473 -11.50 -0.11 -6.23
N PRO A 474 -12.29 -0.86 -5.45
CA PRO A 474 -13.07 -0.29 -4.35
C PRO A 474 -12.18 0.19 -3.22
N GLY A 475 -12.64 1.21 -2.47
CA GLY A 475 -12.00 1.68 -1.25
C GLY A 475 -12.71 1.20 0.01
N ILE A 476 -11.97 1.16 1.11
CA ILE A 476 -12.46 0.98 2.48
C ILE A 476 -11.69 1.88 3.42
N ALA A 477 -12.31 2.30 4.54
CA ALA A 477 -11.62 3.03 5.60
C ALA A 477 -12.22 2.67 6.95
N GLN A 478 -11.40 2.54 7.98
CA GLN A 478 -11.83 2.22 9.34
C GLN A 478 -11.46 3.40 10.25
N ALA A 479 -12.40 3.92 11.03
CA ALA A 479 -12.14 5.06 11.88
C ALA A 479 -12.13 4.67 13.37
N VAL A 480 -11.12 5.17 14.07
CA VAL A 480 -10.91 4.96 15.51
C VAL A 480 -10.81 6.30 16.20
N VAL A 481 -11.69 6.55 17.17
CA VAL A 481 -11.65 7.75 18.02
C VAL A 481 -10.71 7.48 19.18
N ILE A 482 -9.60 8.21 19.23
CA ILE A 482 -8.57 8.04 20.27
C ILE A 482 -8.49 9.31 21.10
N GLU A 483 -8.48 9.16 22.41
CA GLU A 483 -8.47 10.25 23.37
C GLU A 483 -7.33 10.13 24.35
N HIS A 484 -6.80 11.28 24.78
CA HIS A 484 -5.94 11.39 25.97
C HIS A 484 -6.75 11.09 27.22
N CYS A 485 -6.17 10.39 28.22
CA CYS A 485 -6.81 10.05 29.50
C CYS A 485 -5.93 10.38 30.71
#